data_a1a2002c41de29826258e95b67ad789c
#
_entry.id   a1a2002c41de29826258e95b67ad789c
#
_cell.length_a   1.000
_cell.length_b   1.000
_cell.length_c   1.000
_cell.angle_alpha   90.00
_cell.angle_beta   90.00
_cell.angle_gamma   90.00
#
_symmetry.space_group_name_H-M   'P 1'
#
loop_
_entity.id
_entity.type
_entity.pdbx_description
1 polymer ?
#
loop_
_entity_poly.entity_id
_entity_poly.type
_entity_poly.pdbx_seq_one_letter_code
_entity_poly.pdbx_strand_id
1 'polypeptide(L)'
;IYCSFRLGKSMKVLEGAVAAPNAKIAVVIARFNSFINESLLEGAVDALKRIGQVKDENITIVRAPGAYELPLVAHLAESKKFDAIIALGTVIRGGTAHFEYVAGEASSGLGQVAMQAEIPVAFGVLTTENIEQAIERAGTKAGNKGAEAALTALEMVNLLQQIDAA
;
A
#
# COMPACT_ATOMS: atom_id res chain seq x y z
N ILE A 1 1.19 11.49 20.93
CA ILE A 1 2.15 11.68 22.03
C ILE A 1 3.30 10.76 21.74
N TYR A 2 4.36 11.29 21.09
CA TYR A 2 5.60 10.54 20.91
C TYR A 2 6.31 10.48 22.26
N CYS A 3 6.34 9.31 22.86
CA CYS A 3 7.21 9.05 23.99
C CYS A 3 8.64 8.97 23.43
N SER A 4 9.38 10.08 23.54
CA SER A 4 10.79 10.11 23.22
C SER A 4 11.52 9.28 24.28
N PHE A 5 11.65 7.99 24.03
CA PHE A 5 12.59 7.16 24.76
C PHE A 5 14.00 7.67 24.41
N ARG A 6 14.68 8.30 25.34
CA ARG A 6 16.12 8.54 25.23
C ARG A 6 16.82 7.19 25.32
N LEU A 7 16.92 6.53 24.15
CA LEU A 7 17.75 5.33 24.04
C LEU A 7 19.21 5.75 24.31
N GLY A 8 19.88 5.02 25.19
CA GLY A 8 21.27 5.33 25.53
C GLY A 8 22.17 5.25 24.29
N LYS A 9 23.31 5.94 24.34
CA LYS A 9 24.29 6.08 23.22
C LYS A 9 24.81 4.77 22.62
N SER A 10 24.47 3.59 23.18
CA SER A 10 24.95 2.28 22.74
C SER A 10 24.00 1.53 21.81
N MET A 11 22.77 2.02 21.59
CA MET A 11 21.78 1.35 20.76
C MET A 11 21.71 1.97 19.36
N LYS A 12 21.73 1.12 18.32
CA LYS A 12 21.53 1.52 16.94
C LYS A 12 20.04 1.41 16.61
N VAL A 13 19.43 2.49 16.17
CA VAL A 13 18.02 2.52 15.76
C VAL A 13 17.96 2.78 14.25
N LEU A 14 17.25 1.92 13.53
CA LEU A 14 16.97 2.08 12.10
C LEU A 14 15.52 2.50 11.94
N GLU A 15 15.30 3.60 11.24
CA GLU A 15 13.97 4.15 11.00
C GLU A 15 13.95 4.81 9.61
N GLY A 16 13.00 4.40 8.77
CA GLY A 16 12.91 4.92 7.41
C GLY A 16 12.28 6.31 7.36
N ALA A 17 12.84 7.18 6.53
CA ALA A 17 12.18 8.42 6.13
C ALA A 17 11.14 8.12 5.04
N VAL A 18 10.31 9.12 4.69
CA VAL A 18 9.24 8.94 3.68
C VAL A 18 9.62 9.53 2.32
N ALA A 19 10.68 10.31 2.20
CA ALA A 19 11.16 10.80 0.91
C ALA A 19 12.00 9.72 0.22
N ALA A 20 11.61 9.36 -1.00
CA ALA A 20 12.29 8.37 -1.81
C ALA A 20 12.21 8.76 -3.30
N PRO A 21 12.89 9.85 -3.71
CA PRO A 21 12.71 10.46 -5.04
C PRO A 21 13.10 9.55 -6.22
N ASN A 22 13.95 8.57 -5.99
CA ASN A 22 14.40 7.64 -7.01
C ASN A 22 13.69 6.28 -6.98
N ALA A 23 12.76 6.08 -6.06
CA ALA A 23 12.03 4.83 -5.94
C ALA A 23 11.09 4.60 -7.13
N LYS A 24 11.06 3.36 -7.60
CA LYS A 24 10.11 2.91 -8.64
C LYS A 24 8.97 2.19 -7.94
N ILE A 25 7.76 2.70 -8.12
CA ILE A 25 6.57 2.24 -7.42
C ILE A 25 5.54 1.71 -8.41
N ALA A 26 5.02 0.51 -8.15
CA ALA A 26 3.84 -0.02 -8.82
C ALA A 26 2.62 0.16 -7.92
N VAL A 27 1.56 0.74 -8.46
CA VAL A 27 0.25 0.80 -7.79
C VAL A 27 -0.68 -0.16 -8.52
N VAL A 28 -1.02 -1.27 -7.86
CA VAL A 28 -1.99 -2.24 -8.38
C VAL A 28 -3.35 -1.95 -7.78
N ILE A 29 -4.34 -1.70 -8.62
CA ILE A 29 -5.65 -1.22 -8.19
C ILE A 29 -6.77 -2.04 -8.79
N ALA A 30 -7.74 -2.45 -7.96
CA ALA A 30 -8.94 -3.13 -8.40
C ALA A 30 -9.94 -2.16 -9.03
N ARG A 31 -10.59 -2.58 -10.12
CA ARG A 31 -11.64 -1.78 -10.77
C ARG A 31 -12.98 -1.88 -10.05
N PHE A 32 -13.31 -3.06 -9.49
CA PHE A 32 -14.57 -3.23 -8.77
C PHE A 32 -14.62 -2.29 -7.56
N ASN A 33 -15.72 -1.55 -7.41
CA ASN A 33 -15.88 -0.41 -6.50
C ASN A 33 -15.03 0.80 -6.94
N SER A 34 -15.01 1.08 -8.25
CA SER A 34 -14.14 2.10 -8.85
C SER A 34 -14.31 3.49 -8.24
N PHE A 35 -15.52 3.89 -7.86
CA PHE A 35 -15.78 5.19 -7.25
C PHE A 35 -14.94 5.42 -5.98
N ILE A 36 -14.83 4.39 -5.14
CA ILE A 36 -14.04 4.45 -3.91
C ILE A 36 -12.55 4.27 -4.22
N ASN A 37 -12.23 3.32 -5.10
CA ASN A 37 -10.84 2.99 -5.42
C ASN A 37 -10.11 4.15 -6.11
N GLU A 38 -10.79 4.93 -6.95
CA GLU A 38 -10.17 6.12 -7.56
C GLU A 38 -9.78 7.17 -6.51
N SER A 39 -10.58 7.33 -5.46
CA SER A 39 -10.22 8.22 -4.35
C SER A 39 -9.01 7.71 -3.58
N LEU A 40 -8.89 6.38 -3.40
CA LEU A 40 -7.70 5.78 -2.82
C LEU A 40 -6.47 6.02 -3.69
N LEU A 41 -6.61 5.88 -4.99
CA LEU A 41 -5.53 6.12 -5.95
C LEU A 41 -5.06 7.58 -5.93
N GLU A 42 -5.99 8.52 -5.93
CA GLU A 42 -5.65 9.95 -5.81
C GLU A 42 -4.84 10.23 -4.55
N GLY A 43 -5.27 9.68 -3.41
CA GLY A 43 -4.54 9.82 -2.15
C GLY A 43 -3.15 9.19 -2.19
N ALA A 44 -3.02 8.01 -2.77
CA ALA A 44 -1.73 7.33 -2.92
C ALA A 44 -0.77 8.11 -3.81
N VAL A 45 -1.24 8.55 -4.98
CA VAL A 45 -0.41 9.31 -5.93
C VAL A 45 0.00 10.65 -5.34
N ASP A 46 -0.91 11.37 -4.67
CA ASP A 46 -0.58 12.62 -3.98
C ASP A 46 0.52 12.41 -2.95
N ALA A 47 0.41 11.38 -2.12
CA ALA A 47 1.42 11.08 -1.10
C ALA A 47 2.78 10.71 -1.73
N LEU A 48 2.78 9.92 -2.81
CA LEU A 48 4.01 9.56 -3.52
C LEU A 48 4.70 10.79 -4.09
N LYS A 49 3.97 11.69 -4.71
CA LYS A 49 4.54 12.87 -5.39
C LYS A 49 4.88 13.98 -4.42
N ARG A 50 3.95 14.36 -3.56
CA ARG A 50 4.08 15.53 -2.69
C ARG A 50 4.99 15.27 -1.49
N ILE A 51 4.88 14.09 -0.86
CA ILE A 51 5.64 13.72 0.32
C ILE A 51 6.87 12.88 -0.06
N GLY A 52 6.66 11.86 -0.88
CA GLY A 52 7.73 10.97 -1.32
C GLY A 52 8.68 11.57 -2.35
N GLN A 53 8.26 12.63 -3.04
CA GLN A 53 9.00 13.28 -4.13
C GLN A 53 9.29 12.33 -5.30
N VAL A 54 8.44 11.30 -5.45
CA VAL A 54 8.56 10.31 -6.52
C VAL A 54 8.13 10.96 -7.84
N LYS A 55 8.94 10.75 -8.88
CA LYS A 55 8.66 11.30 -10.22
C LYS A 55 7.57 10.49 -10.93
N ASP A 56 6.80 11.15 -11.77
CA ASP A 56 5.71 10.52 -12.53
C ASP A 56 6.20 9.31 -13.35
N GLU A 57 7.37 9.41 -13.97
CA GLU A 57 7.96 8.33 -14.76
C GLU A 57 8.30 7.07 -13.94
N ASN A 58 8.40 7.19 -12.63
CA ASN A 58 8.67 6.09 -11.71
C ASN A 58 7.41 5.51 -11.05
N ILE A 59 6.23 5.99 -11.41
CA ILE A 59 4.96 5.49 -10.91
C ILE A 59 4.24 4.75 -12.03
N THR A 60 4.00 3.46 -11.84
CA THR A 60 3.24 2.63 -12.78
C THR A 60 1.93 2.20 -12.14
N ILE A 61 0.81 2.47 -12.80
CA ILE A 61 -0.53 2.07 -12.33
C ILE A 61 -0.97 0.87 -13.13
N VAL A 62 -1.32 -0.22 -12.43
CA VAL A 62 -1.81 -1.47 -13.03
C VAL A 62 -3.23 -1.73 -12.54
N ARG A 63 -4.18 -1.79 -13.46
CA ARG A 63 -5.60 -1.98 -13.13
C ARG A 63 -5.97 -3.45 -13.26
N ALA A 64 -6.47 -4.04 -12.18
CA ALA A 64 -6.96 -5.41 -12.12
C ALA A 64 -8.50 -5.43 -12.00
N PRO A 65 -9.17 -6.54 -12.36
CA PRO A 65 -10.64 -6.60 -12.28
C PRO A 65 -11.19 -6.40 -10.87
N GLY A 66 -10.61 -7.06 -9.88
CA GLY A 66 -11.08 -7.01 -8.49
C GLY A 66 -9.99 -7.28 -7.48
N ALA A 67 -10.34 -7.23 -6.21
CA ALA A 67 -9.38 -7.43 -5.12
C ALA A 67 -8.81 -8.86 -5.08
N TYR A 68 -9.58 -9.86 -5.52
CA TYR A 68 -9.14 -11.25 -5.56
C TYR A 68 -7.93 -11.46 -6.49
N GLU A 69 -7.83 -10.68 -7.55
CA GLU A 69 -6.76 -10.78 -8.55
C GLU A 69 -5.50 -9.96 -8.18
N LEU A 70 -5.57 -9.11 -7.16
CA LEU A 70 -4.43 -8.26 -6.77
C LEU A 70 -3.17 -9.04 -6.41
N PRO A 71 -3.21 -10.17 -5.68
CA PRO A 71 -2.00 -10.93 -5.37
C PRO A 71 -1.24 -11.42 -6.60
N LEU A 72 -1.95 -11.95 -7.61
CA LEU A 72 -1.32 -12.41 -8.85
C LEU A 72 -0.68 -11.24 -9.60
N VAL A 73 -1.38 -10.13 -9.72
CA VAL A 73 -0.86 -8.93 -10.40
C VAL A 73 0.36 -8.38 -9.68
N ALA A 74 0.32 -8.31 -8.35
CA ALA A 74 1.45 -7.88 -7.54
C ALA A 74 2.67 -8.82 -7.72
N HIS A 75 2.44 -10.12 -7.70
CA HIS A 75 3.48 -11.13 -7.92
C HIS A 75 4.15 -10.97 -9.30
N LEU A 76 3.36 -10.75 -10.34
CA LEU A 76 3.91 -10.54 -11.69
C LEU A 76 4.61 -9.18 -11.82
N ALA A 77 4.12 -8.15 -11.12
CA ALA A 77 4.75 -6.83 -11.14
C ALA A 77 6.14 -6.83 -10.49
N GLU A 78 6.36 -7.65 -9.45
CA GLU A 78 7.67 -7.70 -8.77
C GLU A 78 8.82 -8.00 -9.73
N SER A 79 8.58 -8.84 -10.75
CA SER A 79 9.59 -9.23 -11.74
C SER A 79 10.10 -8.05 -12.59
N LYS A 80 9.42 -6.91 -12.53
CA LYS A 80 9.77 -5.69 -13.26
C LYS A 80 10.67 -4.73 -12.48
N LYS A 81 11.23 -5.16 -11.37
CA LYS A 81 12.20 -4.43 -10.55
C LYS A 81 11.65 -3.13 -9.95
N PHE A 82 10.45 -3.17 -9.41
CA PHE A 82 9.94 -2.10 -8.56
C PHE A 82 10.57 -2.16 -7.16
N ASP A 83 10.68 -1.01 -6.52
CA ASP A 83 11.17 -0.90 -5.13
C ASP A 83 10.07 -1.16 -4.12
N ALA A 84 8.81 -0.93 -4.48
CA ALA A 84 7.64 -1.23 -3.68
C ALA A 84 6.40 -1.40 -4.55
N ILE A 85 5.42 -2.10 -4.01
CA ILE A 85 4.11 -2.27 -4.61
C ILE A 85 3.06 -1.77 -3.61
N ILE A 86 2.09 -0.98 -4.10
CA ILE A 86 0.94 -0.52 -3.32
C ILE A 86 -0.30 -1.18 -3.90
N ALA A 87 -1.03 -1.94 -3.08
CA ALA A 87 -2.25 -2.61 -3.50
C ALA A 87 -3.46 -1.83 -2.99
N LEU A 88 -4.33 -1.40 -3.91
CA LEU A 88 -5.53 -0.62 -3.62
C LEU A 88 -6.78 -1.36 -4.08
N GLY A 89 -7.80 -1.35 -3.24
CA GLY A 89 -9.08 -1.95 -3.56
C GLY A 89 -10.08 -1.73 -2.43
N THR A 90 -11.31 -2.17 -2.66
CA THR A 90 -12.37 -2.08 -1.66
C THR A 90 -13.21 -3.34 -1.71
N VAL A 91 -13.34 -4.00 -0.57
CA VAL A 91 -14.20 -5.16 -0.38
C VAL A 91 -15.25 -4.80 0.67
N ILE A 92 -16.51 -4.78 0.27
CA ILE A 92 -17.63 -4.43 1.14
C ILE A 92 -18.43 -5.69 1.41
N ARG A 93 -18.74 -5.94 2.69
CA ARG A 93 -19.52 -7.11 3.08
C ARG A 93 -20.91 -7.07 2.45
N GLY A 94 -21.28 -8.18 1.81
CA GLY A 94 -22.60 -8.40 1.25
C GLY A 94 -23.39 -9.42 2.09
N GLY A 95 -24.48 -9.93 1.51
CA GLY A 95 -25.34 -10.92 2.16
C GLY A 95 -24.84 -12.37 2.11
N THR A 96 -23.67 -12.61 1.55
CA THR A 96 -23.10 -13.95 1.37
C THR A 96 -21.67 -14.02 1.91
N ALA A 97 -21.12 -15.24 1.95
CA ALA A 97 -19.74 -15.50 2.39
C ALA A 97 -18.66 -15.00 1.41
N HIS A 98 -19.04 -14.44 0.28
CA HIS A 98 -18.10 -13.96 -0.76
C HIS A 98 -17.06 -12.99 -0.20
N PHE A 99 -17.46 -12.12 0.73
CA PHE A 99 -16.57 -11.15 1.39
C PHE A 99 -15.36 -11.83 2.04
N GLU A 100 -15.58 -12.89 2.82
CA GLU A 100 -14.51 -13.59 3.53
C GLU A 100 -13.49 -14.19 2.58
N TYR A 101 -13.94 -14.77 1.48
CA TYR A 101 -13.05 -15.36 0.47
C TYR A 101 -12.23 -14.30 -0.25
N VAL A 102 -12.84 -13.21 -0.67
CA VAL A 102 -12.14 -12.14 -1.39
C VAL A 102 -11.17 -11.38 -0.47
N ALA A 103 -11.63 -10.97 0.71
CA ALA A 103 -10.80 -10.24 1.66
C ALA A 103 -9.66 -11.13 2.20
N GLY A 104 -9.94 -12.39 2.49
CA GLY A 104 -8.96 -13.36 2.96
C GLY A 104 -7.86 -13.61 1.93
N GLU A 105 -8.22 -13.83 0.67
CA GLU A 105 -7.24 -14.05 -0.41
C GLU A 105 -6.42 -12.79 -0.69
N ALA A 106 -7.04 -11.62 -0.74
CA ALA A 106 -6.32 -10.38 -0.96
C ALA A 106 -5.27 -10.15 0.13
N SER A 107 -5.62 -10.29 1.41
CA SER A 107 -4.69 -10.06 2.51
C SER A 107 -3.61 -11.14 2.59
N SER A 108 -3.97 -12.41 2.54
CA SER A 108 -3.04 -13.53 2.63
C SER A 108 -2.12 -13.59 1.42
N GLY A 109 -2.67 -13.44 0.22
CA GLY A 109 -1.91 -13.49 -1.02
C GLY A 109 -0.91 -12.34 -1.15
N LEU A 110 -1.30 -11.12 -0.82
CA LEU A 110 -0.39 -9.97 -0.83
C LEU A 110 0.71 -10.11 0.22
N GLY A 111 0.40 -10.67 1.39
CA GLY A 111 1.41 -10.98 2.41
C GLY A 111 2.44 -11.99 1.91
N GLN A 112 2.02 -13.02 1.19
CA GLN A 112 2.93 -14.00 0.57
C GLN A 112 3.82 -13.36 -0.47
N VAL A 113 3.28 -12.49 -1.32
CA VAL A 113 4.06 -11.76 -2.33
C VAL A 113 5.15 -10.92 -1.66
N ALA A 114 4.81 -10.19 -0.60
CA ALA A 114 5.78 -9.38 0.13
C ALA A 114 6.96 -10.21 0.66
N MET A 115 6.68 -11.36 1.25
CA MET A 115 7.72 -12.23 1.81
C MET A 115 8.59 -12.87 0.73
N GLN A 116 8.00 -13.26 -0.41
CA GLN A 116 8.74 -13.87 -1.52
C GLN A 116 9.57 -12.85 -2.31
N ALA A 117 8.99 -11.68 -2.55
CA ALA A 117 9.61 -10.61 -3.33
C ALA A 117 10.72 -9.88 -2.58
N GLU A 118 10.68 -9.90 -1.25
CA GLU A 118 11.57 -9.13 -0.37
C GLU A 118 11.53 -7.62 -0.66
N ILE A 119 10.39 -7.15 -1.19
CA ILE A 119 10.09 -5.73 -1.35
C ILE A 119 8.79 -5.39 -0.61
N PRO A 120 8.60 -4.13 -0.20
CA PRO A 120 7.35 -3.73 0.45
C PRO A 120 6.14 -3.93 -0.47
N VAL A 121 5.10 -4.55 0.05
CA VAL A 121 3.78 -4.60 -0.57
C VAL A 121 2.79 -3.98 0.43
N ALA A 122 2.46 -2.72 0.22
CA ALA A 122 1.60 -1.98 1.13
C ALA A 122 0.13 -2.34 0.89
N PHE A 123 -0.57 -2.63 1.99
CA PHE A 123 -1.97 -3.08 1.97
C PHE A 123 -2.91 -1.88 2.09
N GLY A 124 -3.39 -1.38 0.96
CA GLY A 124 -4.37 -0.30 0.87
C GLY A 124 -5.76 -0.81 0.44
N VAL A 125 -6.10 -2.06 0.78
CA VAL A 125 -7.40 -2.65 0.48
C VAL A 125 -8.34 -2.43 1.66
N LEU A 126 -9.43 -1.70 1.43
CA LEU A 126 -10.48 -1.52 2.42
C LEU A 126 -11.33 -2.78 2.53
N THR A 127 -11.59 -3.21 3.76
CA THR A 127 -12.49 -4.32 4.07
C THR A 127 -13.51 -3.80 5.07
N THR A 128 -14.72 -3.47 4.59
CA THR A 128 -15.72 -2.77 5.39
C THR A 128 -17.05 -3.51 5.43
N GLU A 129 -17.84 -3.20 6.44
CA GLU A 129 -19.18 -3.80 6.64
C GLU A 129 -20.21 -3.16 5.70
N ASN A 130 -20.02 -1.89 5.33
CA ASN A 130 -20.93 -1.14 4.49
C ASN A 130 -20.19 -0.09 3.67
N ILE A 131 -20.90 0.54 2.74
CA ILE A 131 -20.31 1.53 1.83
C ILE A 131 -19.92 2.83 2.55
N GLU A 132 -20.65 3.22 3.59
CA GLU A 132 -20.36 4.43 4.36
C GLU A 132 -19.00 4.34 5.04
N GLN A 133 -18.67 3.18 5.61
CA GLN A 133 -17.35 2.94 6.18
C GLN A 133 -16.25 3.03 5.14
N ALA A 134 -16.49 2.53 3.93
CA ALA A 134 -15.53 2.62 2.83
C ALA A 134 -15.29 4.06 2.40
N ILE A 135 -16.34 4.85 2.24
CA ILE A 135 -16.26 6.27 1.88
C ILE A 135 -15.49 7.06 2.95
N GLU A 136 -15.76 6.80 4.22
CA GLU A 136 -15.08 7.47 5.34
C GLU A 136 -13.57 7.27 5.31
N ARG A 137 -13.08 6.15 4.75
CA ARG A 137 -11.68 5.74 4.73
C ARG A 137 -10.99 6.01 3.39
N ALA A 138 -11.69 6.59 2.46
CA ALA A 138 -11.20 6.89 1.11
C ALA A 138 -11.05 8.40 0.85
N GLY A 139 -10.75 9.18 1.88
CA GLY A 139 -10.47 10.61 1.75
C GLY A 139 -11.51 11.53 2.39
N THR A 140 -12.31 10.98 3.33
CA THR A 140 -13.26 11.79 4.09
C THR A 140 -12.97 11.73 5.59
N LYS A 141 -13.93 11.38 6.42
CA LYS A 141 -13.89 11.46 7.88
C LYS A 141 -12.72 10.71 8.55
N ALA A 142 -12.38 9.53 8.05
CA ALA A 142 -11.34 8.67 8.64
C ALA A 142 -10.03 8.66 7.83
N GLY A 143 -9.76 9.71 7.05
CA GLY A 143 -8.54 9.85 6.24
C GLY A 143 -8.61 9.11 4.92
N ASN A 144 -7.45 8.79 4.35
CA ASN A 144 -7.33 8.10 3.07
C ASN A 144 -6.37 6.91 3.21
N LYS A 145 -6.91 5.70 3.10
CA LYS A 145 -6.14 4.46 3.21
C LYS A 145 -5.10 4.30 2.09
N GLY A 146 -5.37 4.85 0.91
CA GLY A 146 -4.41 4.86 -0.19
C GLY A 146 -3.18 5.71 0.14
N ALA A 147 -3.39 6.90 0.69
CA ALA A 147 -2.30 7.76 1.14
C ALA A 147 -1.48 7.08 2.24
N GLU A 148 -2.14 6.45 3.21
CA GLU A 148 -1.46 5.71 4.28
C GLU A 148 -0.61 4.57 3.74
N ALA A 149 -1.13 3.80 2.79
CA ALA A 149 -0.40 2.71 2.15
C ALA A 149 0.82 3.22 1.38
N ALA A 150 0.69 4.36 0.69
CA ALA A 150 1.81 4.98 -0.02
C ALA A 150 2.91 5.42 0.94
N LEU A 151 2.56 6.06 2.06
CA LEU A 151 3.55 6.47 3.08
C LEU A 151 4.24 5.25 3.69
N THR A 152 3.50 4.19 3.97
CA THR A 152 4.06 2.93 4.46
C THR A 152 5.06 2.34 3.46
N ALA A 153 4.72 2.32 2.18
CA ALA A 153 5.62 1.82 1.13
C ALA A 153 6.93 2.62 1.08
N LEU A 154 6.84 3.95 1.12
CA LEU A 154 8.01 4.83 1.10
C LEU A 154 8.91 4.63 2.31
N GLU A 155 8.33 4.59 3.51
CA GLU A 155 9.07 4.35 4.75
C GLU A 155 9.79 3.00 4.70
N MET A 156 9.11 1.96 4.22
CA MET A 156 9.67 0.63 4.13
C MET A 156 10.78 0.53 3.08
N VAL A 157 10.67 1.20 1.94
CA VAL A 157 11.78 1.28 0.96
C VAL A 157 13.04 1.81 1.62
N ASN A 158 12.95 2.90 2.34
CA ASN A 158 14.08 3.52 3.02
C ASN A 158 14.60 2.65 4.17
N LEU A 159 13.71 2.02 4.94
CA LEU A 159 14.10 1.14 6.04
C LEU A 159 14.87 -0.08 5.54
N LEU A 160 14.41 -0.72 4.48
CA LEU A 160 15.10 -1.90 3.92
C LEU A 160 16.49 -1.55 3.42
N GLN A 161 16.68 -0.38 2.81
CA GLN A 161 18.00 0.10 2.42
C GLN A 161 18.94 0.27 3.62
N GLN A 162 18.42 0.78 4.74
CA GLN A 162 19.20 0.91 5.97
C GLN A 162 19.57 -0.46 6.55
N ILE A 163 18.67 -1.43 6.51
CA ILE A 163 18.93 -2.80 6.97
C ILE A 163 20.01 -3.46 6.12
N ASP A 164 19.93 -3.32 4.80
CA ASP A 164 20.92 -3.89 3.88
C ASP A 164 22.32 -3.27 4.06
N ALA A 165 22.36 -2.00 4.44
CA ALA A 165 23.63 -1.27 4.67
C ALA A 165 24.20 -1.46 6.09
N ALA A 166 23.47 -2.10 6.97
CA ALA A 166 23.84 -2.22 8.38
C ALA A 166 24.94 -3.26 8.66
#